data_ac1be34ebaca23672f20a30c9d7adebb
#
_entry.id   ac1be34ebaca23672f20a30c9d7adebb
#
_cell.length_a   1.000
_cell.length_b   1.000
_cell.length_c   1.000
_cell.angle_alpha   90.00
_cell.angle_beta   90.00
_cell.angle_gamma   90.00
#
_symmetry.space_group_name_H-M   'P 1'
#
loop_
_entity.id
_entity.type
_entity.pdbx_description
1 polymer ?
#
loop_
_entity_poly.entity_id
_entity_poly.type
_entity_poly.pdbx_seq_one_letter_code
_entity_poly.pdbx_strand_id
1 'polypeptide(L)'
;NGFEWIDEEDSYDENGVLKEGLYSQAIFFSDNGTFDINNWYNIGSSTAYVYLEDGNIVTFDACTNPSAEDYPIIPEKLVEATYGKHNGTYYALRMHDFGDNHSRIKLEYQNPKFPNNDYIEGANIHKAGENNYTAVGSTGPVSAGCFLIDINRWDEFIGHFNRKSKVAVVASRNGVKSPLNRNVNYKPDLKIVRFTKPWILE
;
A
#
# COMPACT_ATOMS: atom_id res chain seq x y z
N ASN A 1 10.74 -2.48 13.07
CA ASN A 1 9.39 -2.10 12.69
C ASN A 1 9.29 -0.59 12.82
N GLY A 2 9.18 0.13 11.72
CA GLY A 2 9.24 1.58 11.65
C GLY A 2 7.99 2.34 12.14
N PHE A 3 7.21 1.78 13.08
CA PHE A 3 6.00 2.42 13.58
C PHE A 3 6.17 2.84 15.03
N GLU A 4 5.85 4.09 15.33
CA GLU A 4 5.90 4.68 16.65
C GLU A 4 4.56 5.37 16.95
N TRP A 5 4.01 5.13 18.13
CA TRP A 5 2.84 5.82 18.63
C TRP A 5 3.24 7.16 19.27
N ILE A 6 2.47 8.20 18.98
CA ILE A 6 2.62 9.53 19.60
C ILE A 6 1.36 9.86 20.39
N ASP A 7 1.53 10.50 21.53
CA ASP A 7 0.41 10.92 22.35
C ASP A 7 -0.49 11.92 21.60
N GLU A 8 -1.78 11.87 21.86
CA GLU A 8 -2.75 12.66 21.12
C GLU A 8 -2.48 14.17 21.25
N GLU A 9 -2.13 14.63 22.46
CA GLU A 9 -1.79 16.04 22.71
C GLU A 9 -0.65 16.54 21.82
N ASP A 10 0.30 15.65 21.50
CA ASP A 10 1.44 15.95 20.64
C ASP A 10 1.12 15.77 19.15
N SER A 11 -0.02 15.18 18.82
CA SER A 11 -0.36 14.75 17.45
C SER A 11 -1.04 15.83 16.62
N TYR A 12 -1.68 16.80 17.27
CA TYR A 12 -2.42 17.85 16.59
C TYR A 12 -1.77 19.21 16.78
N ASP A 13 -1.94 20.09 15.81
CA ASP A 13 -1.56 21.49 15.92
C ASP A 13 -2.60 22.30 16.73
N GLU A 14 -2.34 23.59 16.91
CA GLU A 14 -3.23 24.51 17.62
C GLU A 14 -4.64 24.66 17.01
N ASN A 15 -4.81 24.23 15.75
CA ASN A 15 -6.08 24.25 15.04
C ASN A 15 -6.80 22.90 15.06
N GLY A 16 -6.25 21.91 15.77
CA GLY A 16 -6.77 20.54 15.81
C GLY A 16 -6.53 19.75 14.52
N VAL A 17 -5.54 20.16 13.73
CA VAL A 17 -5.14 19.46 12.50
C VAL A 17 -3.98 18.52 12.83
N LEU A 18 -4.04 17.29 12.32
CA LEU A 18 -2.99 16.30 12.50
C LEU A 18 -1.66 16.83 11.92
N LYS A 19 -0.63 16.88 12.76
CA LYS A 19 0.69 17.40 12.37
C LYS A 19 1.26 16.64 11.18
N GLU A 20 2.10 17.34 10.40
CA GLU A 20 2.78 16.75 9.26
C GLU A 20 3.61 15.52 9.65
N GLY A 21 3.55 14.48 8.83
CA GLY A 21 4.25 13.22 9.08
C GLY A 21 3.60 12.30 10.10
N LEU A 22 2.42 12.64 10.63
CA LEU A 22 1.61 11.77 11.47
C LEU A 22 0.47 11.15 10.69
N TYR A 23 0.08 9.95 11.09
CA TYR A 23 -0.96 9.17 10.43
C TYR A 23 -1.90 8.59 11.48
N SER A 24 -3.19 8.53 11.16
CA SER A 24 -4.19 7.90 12.03
C SER A 24 -4.18 6.38 11.91
N GLN A 25 -3.78 5.89 10.76
CA GLN A 25 -3.76 4.46 10.42
C GLN A 25 -2.54 4.15 9.56
N ALA A 26 -2.14 2.88 9.52
CA ALA A 26 -1.10 2.43 8.61
C ALA A 26 -1.36 1.04 8.10
N ILE A 27 -0.76 0.76 6.94
CA ILE A 27 -0.75 -0.57 6.35
C ILE A 27 0.70 -0.93 6.04
N PHE A 28 1.15 -2.04 6.61
CA PHE A 28 2.42 -2.65 6.29
C PHE A 28 2.17 -3.91 5.46
N PHE A 29 2.64 -3.90 4.23
CA PHE A 29 2.65 -5.09 3.39
C PHE A 29 3.98 -5.81 3.56
N SER A 30 3.94 -7.09 3.88
CA SER A 30 5.10 -7.94 4.00
C SER A 30 5.02 -9.07 3.00
N ASP A 31 6.01 -9.17 2.11
CA ASP A 31 6.11 -10.30 1.21
C ASP A 31 6.42 -11.58 2.01
N ASN A 32 5.74 -12.66 1.68
CA ASN A 32 5.82 -13.92 2.44
C ASN A 32 7.06 -14.76 2.07
N GLY A 33 7.98 -14.20 1.29
CA GLY A 33 9.31 -14.77 1.03
C GLY A 33 9.33 -15.97 0.09
N THR A 34 8.20 -16.37 -0.45
CA THR A 34 8.12 -17.47 -1.40
C THR A 34 8.29 -16.96 -2.82
N PHE A 35 9.52 -17.15 -3.38
CA PHE A 35 9.82 -16.89 -4.77
C PHE A 35 9.49 -18.09 -5.64
N ASP A 36 8.25 -18.38 -5.79
CA ASP A 36 7.78 -19.11 -6.95
C ASP A 36 7.17 -18.09 -7.92
N ILE A 37 7.69 -18.02 -9.14
CA ILE A 37 7.10 -17.17 -10.19
C ILE A 37 5.62 -17.48 -10.38
N ASN A 38 5.19 -18.70 -10.10
CA ASN A 38 3.80 -19.11 -10.20
C ASN A 38 2.93 -18.52 -9.08
N ASN A 39 3.54 -18.12 -7.96
CA ASN A 39 2.85 -17.53 -6.80
C ASN A 39 3.05 -16.01 -6.70
N TRP A 40 3.93 -15.43 -7.53
CA TRP A 40 4.25 -14.00 -7.51
C TRP A 40 3.01 -13.11 -7.62
N TYR A 41 2.07 -13.51 -8.46
CA TYR A 41 0.85 -12.73 -8.75
C TYR A 41 -0.36 -13.12 -7.90
N ASN A 42 -0.21 -14.07 -6.98
CA ASN A 42 -1.34 -14.60 -6.24
C ASN A 42 -1.63 -13.80 -4.97
N ILE A 43 -2.89 -13.70 -4.60
CA ILE A 43 -3.29 -13.29 -3.25
C ILE A 43 -2.70 -14.28 -2.26
N GLY A 44 -2.10 -13.74 -1.18
CA GLY A 44 -1.32 -14.51 -0.23
C GLY A 44 0.19 -14.50 -0.49
N SER A 45 0.66 -13.95 -1.63
CA SER A 45 2.09 -13.66 -1.82
C SER A 45 2.61 -12.59 -0.86
N SER A 46 1.72 -11.75 -0.36
CA SER A 46 1.99 -10.76 0.69
C SER A 46 0.89 -10.82 1.76
N THR A 47 1.22 -10.35 2.95
CA THR A 47 0.26 -10.10 4.04
C THR A 47 0.19 -8.60 4.30
N ALA A 48 -1.02 -8.05 4.32
CA ALA A 48 -1.27 -6.68 4.75
C ALA A 48 -1.57 -6.66 6.24
N TYR A 49 -0.76 -5.94 7.02
CA TYR A 49 -1.00 -5.65 8.43
C TYR A 49 -1.58 -4.26 8.54
N VAL A 50 -2.84 -4.17 8.93
CA VAL A 50 -3.57 -2.90 9.07
C VAL A 50 -3.55 -2.48 10.54
N TYR A 51 -2.90 -1.37 10.83
CA TYR A 51 -2.83 -0.76 12.15
C TYR A 51 -3.97 0.24 12.27
N LEU A 52 -4.92 -0.05 13.14
CA LEU A 52 -6.13 0.74 13.36
C LEU A 52 -5.92 1.83 14.42
N GLU A 53 -6.76 2.86 14.39
CA GLU A 53 -6.73 3.96 15.35
C GLU A 53 -6.91 3.52 16.81
N ASP A 54 -7.61 2.41 17.04
CA ASP A 54 -7.81 1.82 18.36
C ASP A 54 -6.64 0.95 18.86
N GLY A 55 -5.54 0.88 18.07
CA GLY A 55 -4.36 0.09 18.39
C GLY A 55 -4.45 -1.38 17.99
N ASN A 56 -5.58 -1.84 17.47
CA ASN A 56 -5.70 -3.19 16.95
C ASN A 56 -4.96 -3.35 15.62
N ILE A 57 -4.48 -4.56 15.37
CA ILE A 57 -3.86 -4.95 14.10
C ILE A 57 -4.73 -6.02 13.47
N VAL A 58 -5.17 -5.79 12.24
CA VAL A 58 -5.92 -6.75 11.44
C VAL A 58 -5.08 -7.15 10.24
N THR A 59 -5.09 -8.42 9.88
CA THR A 59 -4.31 -8.94 8.75
C THR A 59 -5.22 -9.38 7.60
N PHE A 60 -4.72 -9.18 6.38
CA PHE A 60 -5.41 -9.58 5.15
C PHE A 60 -4.40 -10.22 4.20
N ASP A 61 -4.84 -11.25 3.48
CA ASP A 61 -4.09 -11.76 2.36
C ASP A 61 -4.06 -10.74 1.22
N ALA A 62 -2.88 -10.54 0.66
CA ALA A 62 -2.62 -9.46 -0.28
C ALA A 62 -1.67 -9.90 -1.41
N CYS A 63 -1.55 -9.03 -2.40
CA CYS A 63 -0.50 -9.09 -3.42
C CYS A 63 -0.03 -7.67 -3.73
N THR A 64 1.26 -7.43 -3.66
CA THR A 64 1.87 -6.12 -3.96
C THR A 64 2.55 -6.07 -5.33
N ASN A 65 2.48 -7.14 -6.08
CA ASN A 65 3.12 -7.27 -7.37
C ASN A 65 2.17 -6.93 -8.52
N PRO A 66 2.68 -6.31 -9.59
CA PRO A 66 1.87 -6.08 -10.78
C PRO A 66 1.53 -7.40 -11.47
N SER A 67 0.42 -7.44 -12.17
CA SER A 67 -0.08 -8.63 -12.86
C SER A 67 0.65 -8.96 -14.17
N ALA A 68 1.61 -8.14 -14.58
CA ALA A 68 2.39 -8.36 -15.79
C ALA A 68 3.82 -7.80 -15.62
N GLU A 69 4.76 -8.39 -16.35
CA GLU A 69 6.19 -8.10 -16.25
C GLU A 69 6.58 -6.68 -16.65
N ASP A 70 5.83 -6.09 -17.55
CA ASP A 70 6.08 -4.75 -18.07
C ASP A 70 5.49 -3.63 -17.21
N TYR A 71 4.78 -3.97 -16.13
CA TYR A 71 4.26 -2.97 -15.20
C TYR A 71 5.26 -2.63 -14.09
N PRO A 72 5.23 -1.38 -13.59
CA PRO A 72 6.13 -0.95 -12.53
C PRO A 72 5.79 -1.58 -11.18
N ILE A 73 6.82 -1.72 -10.35
CA ILE A 73 6.71 -2.16 -8.96
C ILE A 73 6.89 -0.93 -8.07
N ILE A 74 5.97 -0.72 -7.13
CA ILE A 74 6.10 0.34 -6.13
C ILE A 74 7.30 0.03 -5.23
N PRO A 75 8.23 1.00 -5.04
CA PRO A 75 9.42 0.82 -4.22
C PRO A 75 9.10 0.55 -2.75
N GLU A 76 10.08 0.00 -2.02
CA GLU A 76 10.04 -0.12 -0.56
C GLU A 76 10.25 1.25 0.10
N LYS A 77 9.24 2.08 0.06
CA LYS A 77 9.24 3.40 0.70
C LYS A 77 7.92 3.69 1.37
N LEU A 78 7.92 4.67 2.25
CA LEU A 78 6.70 5.21 2.81
C LEU A 78 5.96 6.00 1.72
N VAL A 79 4.70 5.65 1.49
CA VAL A 79 3.74 6.43 0.71
C VAL A 79 2.50 6.74 1.54
N GLU A 80 1.75 7.72 1.14
CA GLU A 80 0.45 8.04 1.73
C GLU A 80 -0.66 7.36 0.93
N ALA A 81 -1.78 7.10 1.61
CA ALA A 81 -3.00 6.70 0.94
C ALA A 81 -4.20 7.51 1.45
N THR A 82 -5.06 7.87 0.52
CA THR A 82 -6.29 8.61 0.77
C THR A 82 -7.49 7.80 0.32
N TYR A 83 -8.58 7.88 1.09
CA TYR A 83 -9.83 7.20 0.77
C TYR A 83 -10.51 7.88 -0.43
N GLY A 84 -10.69 7.16 -1.52
CA GLY A 84 -11.26 7.69 -2.74
C GLY A 84 -11.78 6.60 -3.67
N LYS A 85 -12.39 6.99 -4.78
CA LYS A 85 -12.93 6.02 -5.73
C LYS A 85 -11.85 5.49 -6.67
N HIS A 86 -11.81 4.17 -6.82
CA HIS A 86 -11.06 3.49 -7.88
C HIS A 86 -11.84 3.59 -9.19
N ASN A 87 -11.24 4.22 -10.19
CA ASN A 87 -11.84 4.42 -11.52
C ASN A 87 -13.30 4.94 -11.48
N GLY A 88 -13.62 5.76 -10.48
CA GLY A 88 -14.98 6.31 -10.33
C GLY A 88 -16.05 5.32 -9.85
N THR A 89 -15.70 4.05 -9.62
CA THR A 89 -16.66 2.96 -9.34
C THR A 89 -16.86 2.71 -7.86
N TYR A 90 -15.90 2.12 -7.18
CA TYR A 90 -15.99 1.79 -5.75
C TYR A 90 -14.88 2.46 -4.94
N TYR A 91 -15.05 2.53 -3.62
CA TYR A 91 -14.04 3.12 -2.75
C TYR A 91 -12.83 2.21 -2.61
N ALA A 92 -11.66 2.83 -2.59
CA ALA A 92 -10.34 2.22 -2.45
C ALA A 92 -9.40 3.20 -1.73
N LEU A 93 -8.18 2.79 -1.46
CA LEU A 93 -7.13 3.68 -0.95
C LEU A 93 -6.21 4.09 -2.11
N ARG A 94 -6.19 5.38 -2.42
CA ARG A 94 -5.37 5.94 -3.50
C ARG A 94 -3.99 6.30 -2.97
N MET A 95 -2.97 5.63 -3.47
CA MET A 95 -1.59 5.81 -3.03
C MET A 95 -0.89 6.94 -3.79
N HIS A 96 -0.07 7.69 -3.08
CA HIS A 96 0.74 8.77 -3.63
C HIS A 96 1.96 9.06 -2.74
N ASP A 97 2.97 9.69 -3.29
CA ASP A 97 4.08 10.21 -2.49
C ASP A 97 3.58 11.29 -1.51
N PHE A 98 4.31 11.44 -0.41
CA PHE A 98 4.03 12.47 0.57
C PHE A 98 4.01 13.86 -0.09
N GLY A 99 2.91 14.59 0.13
CA GLY A 99 2.73 15.92 -0.43
C GLY A 99 2.46 15.96 -1.94
N ASP A 100 2.36 14.81 -2.63
CA ASP A 100 1.98 14.80 -4.05
C ASP A 100 0.46 14.85 -4.22
N ASN A 101 -0.03 15.92 -4.79
CA ASN A 101 -1.45 16.15 -5.05
C ASN A 101 -1.93 15.58 -6.40
N HIS A 102 -1.06 14.92 -7.16
CA HIS A 102 -1.35 14.36 -8.48
C HIS A 102 -1.54 12.84 -8.45
N SER A 103 -1.58 12.23 -7.27
CA SER A 103 -1.70 10.76 -7.10
C SER A 103 -0.58 9.99 -7.78
N ARG A 104 0.66 10.46 -7.63
CA ARG A 104 1.86 9.86 -8.22
C ARG A 104 2.78 9.30 -7.15
N ILE A 105 3.48 8.23 -7.52
CA ILE A 105 4.57 7.64 -6.72
C ILE A 105 5.82 7.63 -7.59
N LYS A 106 6.88 8.29 -7.15
CA LYS A 106 8.15 8.28 -7.85
C LYS A 106 8.81 6.92 -7.73
N LEU A 107 9.25 6.39 -8.87
CA LEU A 107 10.02 5.15 -8.95
C LEU A 107 11.50 5.43 -8.73
N GLU A 108 12.21 4.45 -8.21
CA GLU A 108 13.67 4.48 -8.06
C GLU A 108 14.41 3.93 -9.30
N TYR A 109 13.65 3.59 -10.34
CA TYR A 109 14.13 3.01 -11.58
C TYR A 109 13.27 3.48 -12.74
N GLN A 110 13.76 3.28 -13.95
CA GLN A 110 13.01 3.63 -15.16
C GLN A 110 11.74 2.78 -15.27
N ASN A 111 10.59 3.43 -15.46
CA ASN A 111 9.32 2.73 -15.62
C ASN A 111 9.37 1.85 -16.89
N PRO A 112 9.22 0.53 -16.79
CA PRO A 112 9.36 -0.35 -17.95
C PRO A 112 8.23 -0.17 -18.98
N LYS A 113 7.04 0.23 -18.54
CA LYS A 113 5.88 0.49 -19.41
C LYS A 113 5.95 1.85 -20.09
N PHE A 114 6.48 2.84 -19.38
CA PHE A 114 6.56 4.23 -19.83
C PHE A 114 7.98 4.78 -19.61
N PRO A 115 8.94 4.47 -20.51
CA PRO A 115 10.35 4.78 -20.30
C PRO A 115 10.68 6.27 -20.09
N ASN A 116 9.81 7.15 -20.51
CA ASN A 116 9.96 8.60 -20.33
C ASN A 116 9.30 9.12 -19.05
N ASN A 117 8.74 8.23 -18.23
CA ASN A 117 8.08 8.56 -16.97
C ASN A 117 8.72 7.79 -15.83
N ASP A 118 9.19 8.47 -14.81
CA ASP A 118 9.76 7.88 -13.59
C ASP A 118 8.75 7.79 -12.46
N TYR A 119 7.46 7.93 -12.77
CA TYR A 119 6.35 7.82 -11.83
C TYR A 119 5.41 6.68 -12.21
N ILE A 120 4.73 6.16 -11.17
CA ILE A 120 3.48 5.42 -11.33
C ILE A 120 2.32 6.33 -10.95
N GLU A 121 1.33 6.43 -11.81
CA GLU A 121 0.15 7.26 -11.59
C GLU A 121 -1.07 6.39 -11.31
N GLY A 122 -1.95 6.86 -10.42
CA GLY A 122 -3.20 6.19 -10.12
C GLY A 122 -3.05 4.85 -9.41
N ALA A 123 -1.93 4.62 -8.73
CA ALA A 123 -1.76 3.42 -7.90
C ALA A 123 -2.75 3.41 -6.73
N ASN A 124 -3.38 2.27 -6.50
CA ASN A 124 -4.37 2.11 -5.45
C ASN A 124 -4.12 0.82 -4.66
N ILE A 125 -4.66 0.75 -3.44
CA ILE A 125 -4.94 -0.50 -2.77
C ILE A 125 -6.40 -0.81 -3.07
N HIS A 126 -6.67 -1.88 -3.81
CA HIS A 126 -8.01 -2.24 -4.23
C HIS A 126 -8.26 -3.74 -4.14
N LYS A 127 -9.50 -4.16 -4.33
CA LYS A 127 -9.86 -5.57 -4.29
C LYS A 127 -9.25 -6.34 -5.46
N ALA A 128 -8.90 -7.60 -5.23
CA ALA A 128 -8.55 -8.53 -6.30
C ALA A 128 -9.72 -8.74 -7.28
N GLY A 129 -9.45 -9.37 -8.40
CA GLY A 129 -10.48 -9.82 -9.30
C GLY A 129 -11.33 -10.97 -8.74
N GLU A 130 -12.37 -11.36 -9.45
CA GLU A 130 -13.21 -12.49 -9.06
C GLU A 130 -12.36 -13.74 -8.80
N ASN A 131 -12.72 -14.49 -7.76
CA ASN A 131 -11.95 -15.66 -7.29
C ASN A 131 -10.48 -15.36 -6.90
N ASN A 132 -10.20 -14.15 -6.40
CA ASN A 132 -8.85 -13.70 -6.07
C ASN A 132 -7.87 -13.68 -7.24
N TYR A 133 -8.40 -13.49 -8.43
CA TYR A 133 -7.61 -13.45 -9.64
C TYR A 133 -6.73 -12.19 -9.69
N THR A 134 -5.44 -12.38 -9.83
CA THR A 134 -4.47 -11.28 -9.83
C THR A 134 -3.60 -11.26 -11.09
N ALA A 135 -3.40 -12.43 -11.69
CA ALA A 135 -2.52 -12.60 -12.83
C ALA A 135 -3.19 -12.28 -14.17
N VAL A 136 -2.39 -12.23 -15.20
CA VAL A 136 -2.87 -12.10 -16.58
C VAL A 136 -3.54 -13.40 -17.00
N GLY A 137 -4.81 -13.31 -17.28
CA GLY A 137 -5.60 -14.39 -17.88
C GLY A 137 -6.31 -13.90 -19.12
N SER A 138 -7.35 -14.58 -19.53
CA SER A 138 -8.15 -14.21 -20.70
C SER A 138 -8.79 -12.82 -20.60
N THR A 139 -8.87 -12.26 -19.40
CA THR A 139 -9.48 -10.96 -19.11
C THR A 139 -8.47 -9.82 -18.92
N GLY A 140 -7.16 -10.12 -19.01
CA GLY A 140 -6.09 -9.12 -18.84
C GLY A 140 -5.65 -8.94 -17.38
N PRO A 141 -4.71 -7.99 -17.13
CA PRO A 141 -4.15 -7.77 -15.83
C PRO A 141 -5.15 -7.08 -14.89
N VAL A 142 -5.21 -7.55 -13.64
CA VAL A 142 -6.01 -6.92 -12.58
C VAL A 142 -5.26 -5.75 -11.95
N SER A 143 -3.92 -5.80 -11.90
CA SER A 143 -3.08 -4.76 -11.34
C SER A 143 -1.97 -4.34 -12.31
N ALA A 144 -1.91 -3.03 -12.55
CA ALA A 144 -0.82 -2.36 -13.26
C ALA A 144 0.23 -1.75 -12.30
N GLY A 145 0.38 -2.33 -11.11
CA GLY A 145 1.24 -1.85 -10.03
C GLY A 145 0.48 -1.51 -8.74
N CYS A 146 -0.84 -1.58 -8.75
CA CYS A 146 -1.67 -1.46 -7.55
C CYS A 146 -1.42 -2.62 -6.58
N PHE A 147 -1.72 -2.40 -5.30
CA PHE A 147 -1.77 -3.45 -4.31
C PHE A 147 -3.18 -4.05 -4.24
N LEU A 148 -3.24 -5.35 -4.11
CA LEU A 148 -4.50 -6.11 -4.13
C LEU A 148 -4.75 -6.75 -2.76
N ILE A 149 -6.02 -6.72 -2.34
CA ILE A 149 -6.51 -7.38 -1.12
C ILE A 149 -7.47 -8.50 -1.53
N ASP A 150 -7.48 -9.57 -0.74
CA ASP A 150 -8.43 -10.68 -0.88
C ASP A 150 -9.86 -10.17 -1.08
N ILE A 151 -10.46 -10.55 -2.20
CA ILE A 151 -11.79 -10.09 -2.58
C ILE A 151 -12.85 -10.51 -1.55
N ASN A 152 -12.69 -11.66 -0.88
CA ASN A 152 -13.64 -12.19 0.09
C ASN A 152 -13.65 -11.38 1.40
N ARG A 153 -12.58 -10.64 1.67
CA ARG A 153 -12.46 -9.78 2.85
C ARG A 153 -12.37 -8.29 2.51
N TRP A 154 -12.64 -7.94 1.26
CA TRP A 154 -12.52 -6.57 0.80
C TRP A 154 -13.42 -5.59 1.56
N ASP A 155 -14.67 -5.96 1.79
CA ASP A 155 -15.63 -5.08 2.49
C ASP A 155 -15.22 -4.82 3.95
N GLU A 156 -14.64 -5.84 4.61
CA GLU A 156 -14.03 -5.68 5.93
C GLU A 156 -12.84 -4.72 5.87
N PHE A 157 -11.93 -4.95 4.93
CA PHE A 157 -10.74 -4.12 4.77
C PHE A 157 -11.10 -2.64 4.56
N ILE A 158 -11.92 -2.34 3.55
CA ILE A 158 -12.24 -0.97 3.21
C ILE A 158 -13.13 -0.30 4.27
N GLY A 159 -13.87 -1.07 5.05
CA GLY A 159 -14.70 -0.62 6.16
C GLY A 159 -13.90 0.00 7.32
N HIS A 160 -12.61 -0.29 7.43
CA HIS A 160 -11.72 0.34 8.41
C HIS A 160 -11.34 1.79 8.06
N PHE A 161 -11.68 2.28 6.87
CA PHE A 161 -11.25 3.58 6.36
C PHE A 161 -12.44 4.46 5.98
N ASN A 162 -12.20 5.76 6.00
CA ASN A 162 -13.19 6.76 5.61
C ASN A 162 -12.49 8.01 5.04
N ARG A 163 -13.25 9.05 4.69
CA ARG A 163 -12.72 10.29 4.10
C ARG A 163 -11.78 11.09 5.01
N LYS A 164 -11.77 10.80 6.31
CA LYS A 164 -10.87 11.45 7.28
C LYS A 164 -9.60 10.62 7.52
N SER A 165 -9.56 9.39 7.05
CA SER A 165 -8.40 8.52 7.22
C SER A 165 -7.18 9.09 6.54
N LYS A 166 -6.11 9.23 7.30
CA LYS A 166 -4.77 9.56 6.82
C LYS A 166 -3.91 8.32 7.03
N VAL A 167 -3.56 7.65 5.97
CA VAL A 167 -2.99 6.30 6.00
C VAL A 167 -1.57 6.31 5.49
N ALA A 168 -0.64 5.80 6.30
CA ALA A 168 0.71 5.48 5.87
C ALA A 168 0.74 4.08 5.26
N VAL A 169 1.43 3.92 4.14
CA VAL A 169 1.59 2.62 3.48
C VAL A 169 3.04 2.33 3.24
N VAL A 170 3.49 1.15 3.64
CA VAL A 170 4.84 0.64 3.40
C VAL A 170 4.74 -0.79 2.89
N ALA A 171 5.44 -1.11 1.82
CA ALA A 171 5.62 -2.48 1.37
C ALA A 171 7.07 -2.92 1.61
N SER A 172 7.26 -4.01 2.35
CA SER A 172 8.55 -4.67 2.51
C SER A 172 8.61 -5.90 1.61
N ARG A 173 9.65 -5.95 0.81
CA ARG A 173 9.94 -7.10 -0.06
C ARG A 173 10.80 -8.14 0.64
N ASN A 174 11.16 -7.94 1.92
CA ASN A 174 11.97 -8.85 2.75
C ASN A 174 13.30 -9.28 2.08
N GLY A 175 13.95 -8.37 1.33
CA GLY A 175 15.17 -8.66 0.58
C GLY A 175 14.94 -9.51 -0.66
N VAL A 176 13.72 -9.78 -0.97
CA VAL A 176 13.30 -10.61 -2.09
C VAL A 176 13.55 -9.87 -3.40
N LYS A 177 14.41 -10.39 -4.26
CA LYS A 177 14.66 -9.84 -5.60
C LYS A 177 13.50 -10.17 -6.52
N SER A 178 13.09 -9.19 -7.32
CA SER A 178 12.11 -9.45 -8.37
C SER A 178 12.55 -10.64 -9.26
N PRO A 179 11.70 -11.66 -9.47
CA PRO A 179 12.01 -12.75 -10.38
C PRO A 179 12.21 -12.27 -11.82
N LEU A 180 11.83 -11.03 -12.11
CA LEU A 180 11.90 -10.41 -13.42
C LEU A 180 13.23 -9.71 -13.70
N ASN A 181 14.29 -10.05 -12.96
CA ASN A 181 15.64 -9.49 -13.14
C ASN A 181 15.71 -7.96 -13.10
N ARG A 182 14.73 -7.31 -12.47
CA ARG A 182 14.74 -5.86 -12.27
C ARG A 182 15.76 -5.56 -11.19
N ASN A 183 16.79 -4.81 -11.53
CA ASN A 183 17.75 -4.25 -10.57
C ASN A 183 17.05 -3.18 -9.70
N VAL A 184 16.10 -3.59 -8.91
CA VAL A 184 15.50 -2.74 -7.90
C VAL A 184 16.36 -2.91 -6.66
N ASN A 185 17.25 -1.95 -6.43
CA ASN A 185 18.01 -1.86 -5.19
C ASN A 185 17.05 -1.44 -4.07
N TYR A 186 16.40 -2.40 -3.46
CA TYR A 186 15.57 -2.18 -2.28
C TYR A 186 16.48 -1.88 -1.09
N LYS A 187 16.72 -0.61 -0.84
CA LYS A 187 17.19 -0.16 0.47
C LYS A 187 15.96 0.34 1.20
N PRO A 188 15.52 -0.34 2.26
CA PRO A 188 14.44 0.16 3.07
C PRO A 188 14.90 1.43 3.78
N ASP A 189 14.63 2.57 3.18
CA ASP A 189 14.67 3.85 3.89
C ASP A 189 13.35 4.00 4.66
N LEU A 190 13.15 3.05 5.59
CA LEU A 190 11.96 3.01 6.44
C LEU A 190 12.08 4.15 7.44
N LYS A 191 11.59 5.32 7.06
CA LYS A 191 11.32 6.39 8.00
C LYS A 191 10.36 5.88 9.07
N ILE A 192 10.60 6.27 10.31
CA ILE A 192 9.70 5.96 11.43
C ILE A 192 8.33 6.55 11.10
N VAL A 193 7.34 5.69 11.01
CA VAL A 193 5.94 6.10 10.85
C VAL A 193 5.38 6.34 12.24
N ARG A 194 4.92 7.55 12.48
CA ARG A 194 4.37 7.97 13.76
C ARG A 194 2.85 7.99 13.70
N PHE A 195 2.23 7.42 14.71
CA PHE A 195 0.77 7.34 14.83
C PHE A 195 0.30 8.11 16.05
N THR A 196 -0.94 8.61 15.96
CA THR A 196 -1.66 9.01 17.16
C THR A 196 -1.90 7.78 18.05
N LYS A 197 -1.64 7.90 19.36
CA LYS A 197 -2.03 6.85 20.28
C LYS A 197 -3.54 6.65 20.24
N PRO A 198 -4.01 5.40 20.25
CA PRO A 198 -5.42 5.15 20.43
C PRO A 198 -5.88 5.67 21.80
N TRP A 199 -7.10 6.18 21.87
CA TRP A 199 -7.76 6.43 23.12
C TRP A 199 -7.88 5.12 23.90
N ILE A 200 -7.21 5.04 25.03
CA ILE A 200 -7.53 4.03 26.02
C ILE A 200 -8.70 4.65 26.81
N LEU A 201 -9.92 4.20 26.50
CA LEU A 201 -11.05 4.45 27.38
C LEU A 201 -10.77 3.66 28.66
N GLU A 202 -10.40 4.37 29.74
CA GLU A 202 -10.39 3.79 31.08
C GLU A 202 -11.83 3.45 31.53
#